data_b991dedbc7e2b9da85d7d26eed75cf81
#
_entry.id   b991dedbc7e2b9da85d7d26eed75cf81
#
_cell.length_a   1.000
_cell.length_b   1.000
_cell.length_c   1.000
_cell.angle_alpha   90.00
_cell.angle_beta   90.00
_cell.angle_gamma   90.00
#
_symmetry.space_group_name_H-M   'P 1'
#
loop_
_entity.id
_entity.type
_entity.pdbx_description
1 polymer ?
#
loop_
_entity_poly.entity_id
_entity_poly.type
_entity_poly.pdbx_seq_one_letter_code
_entity_poly.pdbx_strand_id
1 'polypeptide(L)'
;MAEVIRMPRMSDTMEEGNIVSWLKEEGEEVEAGETLAEVETDKATMELDSYFDGVLLHIAVKEGPVPINGVIAVIGDEGEDWKAAVEEATSDNGSSDDSSDEAPKEEAAAPQEDTSSQEEPAGTGGSSSDGDKRIKASPLARSMAKEANVDLTNVDGSGDGGRIVKRDIEEAIEQQKSAPAPQPAPAAPEAPAAQPAPQQQEAPAAKVPEFSISASGDNYEDEPVSQMRKTIARRLGESKFSAPHFYLTVEINMDNAIKVRKRLNEVAPTKISFNDLVLKACAVALRQNPAINSSWLGDKIRKNKDVNIGVAVAVDEGLLVPVIRFADMKSLSQINTEVKTLAGKAKNRKLSTEEMQGNTFTISNLGMFGIEAFTAIINPPDSCILAVGGIIEKPIVKDGELAVGNMMKVTLSCDHRVVDGATGATFLNTVKDILEDPIRILV
;
A
#
# COMPACT_ATOMS: atom_id res chain seq x y z
N MET A 1 -10.54 -49.77 4.37
CA MET A 1 -11.62 -48.74 4.40
C MET A 1 -11.08 -47.51 3.72
N ALA A 2 -11.85 -46.95 2.79
CA ALA A 2 -11.39 -45.75 2.08
C ALA A 2 -11.33 -44.54 3.06
N GLU A 3 -10.15 -43.95 3.18
CA GLU A 3 -9.86 -42.80 4.02
C GLU A 3 -9.87 -41.52 3.18
N VAL A 4 -10.56 -40.49 3.66
CA VAL A 4 -10.73 -39.23 2.95
C VAL A 4 -9.67 -38.23 3.40
N ILE A 5 -8.84 -37.77 2.46
CA ILE A 5 -7.89 -36.71 2.72
C ILE A 5 -8.58 -35.37 2.55
N ARG A 6 -8.49 -34.54 3.60
CA ARG A 6 -9.06 -33.20 3.64
C ARG A 6 -7.97 -32.15 3.67
N MET A 7 -8.27 -30.95 3.18
CA MET A 7 -7.35 -29.83 3.22
C MET A 7 -7.00 -29.46 4.67
N PRO A 8 -5.76 -29.69 5.11
CA PRO A 8 -5.36 -29.34 6.46
C PRO A 8 -5.15 -27.84 6.59
N ARG A 9 -5.23 -27.32 7.80
CA ARG A 9 -4.90 -25.93 8.10
C ARG A 9 -3.39 -25.80 8.24
N MET A 10 -2.70 -25.32 7.19
CA MET A 10 -1.25 -25.16 7.17
C MET A 10 -0.78 -23.80 7.69
N SER A 11 -1.70 -22.84 7.91
CA SER A 11 -1.41 -21.49 8.44
C SER A 11 -2.60 -20.97 9.24
N ASP A 12 -2.35 -20.20 10.32
CA ASP A 12 -3.39 -19.62 11.18
C ASP A 12 -4.32 -18.66 10.43
N THR A 13 -3.83 -18.09 9.33
CA THR A 13 -4.59 -17.13 8.50
C THR A 13 -5.16 -17.75 7.23
N MET A 14 -4.98 -19.06 7.03
CA MET A 14 -5.46 -19.79 5.87
C MET A 14 -6.97 -20.03 5.96
N GLU A 15 -7.70 -19.66 4.92
CA GLU A 15 -9.14 -19.96 4.74
C GLU A 15 -9.36 -21.00 3.65
N GLU A 16 -8.48 -21.03 2.63
CA GLU A 16 -8.45 -21.97 1.53
C GLU A 16 -7.00 -22.29 1.14
N GLY A 17 -6.73 -23.50 0.64
CA GLY A 17 -5.46 -23.88 0.00
C GLY A 17 -5.66 -24.05 -1.48
N ASN A 18 -4.67 -23.67 -2.29
CA ASN A 18 -4.74 -23.84 -3.74
C ASN A 18 -3.82 -24.98 -4.17
N ILE A 19 -4.39 -26.06 -4.74
CA ILE A 19 -3.60 -27.18 -5.25
C ILE A 19 -2.96 -26.74 -6.56
N VAL A 20 -1.62 -26.75 -6.60
CA VAL A 20 -0.80 -26.30 -7.74
C VAL A 20 -0.48 -27.49 -8.64
N SER A 21 -0.03 -28.60 -8.06
CA SER A 21 0.34 -29.80 -8.80
C SER A 21 0.19 -31.04 -7.94
N TRP A 22 -0.15 -32.16 -8.56
CA TRP A 22 -0.11 -33.46 -7.95
C TRP A 22 1.21 -34.17 -8.32
N LEU A 23 1.82 -34.80 -7.32
CA LEU A 23 3.05 -35.60 -7.48
C LEU A 23 2.74 -37.10 -7.66
N LYS A 24 1.50 -37.51 -7.35
CA LYS A 24 0.97 -38.85 -7.48
C LYS A 24 -0.26 -38.87 -8.41
N GLU A 25 -0.43 -39.96 -9.14
CA GLU A 25 -1.57 -40.18 -10.04
C GLU A 25 -2.60 -41.13 -9.41
N GLU A 26 -3.87 -41.06 -9.88
CA GLU A 26 -4.92 -42.03 -9.46
C GLU A 26 -4.48 -43.46 -9.81
N GLY A 27 -4.49 -44.33 -8.81
CA GLY A 27 -4.05 -45.74 -8.93
C GLY A 27 -2.63 -46.00 -8.43
N GLU A 28 -1.86 -45.00 -8.05
CA GLU A 28 -0.54 -45.20 -7.45
C GLU A 28 -0.61 -45.54 -5.97
N GLU A 29 0.32 -46.39 -5.51
CA GLU A 29 0.52 -46.71 -4.11
C GLU A 29 1.21 -45.57 -3.35
N VAL A 30 0.70 -45.24 -2.19
CA VAL A 30 1.14 -44.15 -1.35
C VAL A 30 1.44 -44.66 0.06
N GLU A 31 2.60 -44.30 0.61
CA GLU A 31 2.98 -44.58 1.99
C GLU A 31 2.73 -43.36 2.88
N ALA A 32 2.47 -43.59 4.17
CA ALA A 32 2.30 -42.49 5.14
C ALA A 32 3.59 -41.67 5.26
N GLY A 33 3.46 -40.35 5.07
CA GLY A 33 4.58 -39.40 5.01
C GLY A 33 5.10 -39.13 3.61
N GLU A 34 4.52 -39.72 2.57
CA GLU A 34 4.87 -39.45 1.18
C GLU A 34 4.08 -38.25 0.65
N THR A 35 4.77 -37.36 -0.07
CA THR A 35 4.17 -36.13 -0.61
C THR A 35 3.22 -36.45 -1.78
N LEU A 36 1.96 -36.02 -1.64
CA LEU A 36 0.88 -36.21 -2.61
C LEU A 36 0.78 -35.07 -3.62
N ALA A 37 0.83 -33.83 -3.12
CA ALA A 37 0.59 -32.63 -3.91
C ALA A 37 1.32 -31.43 -3.34
N GLU A 38 1.53 -30.41 -4.18
CA GLU A 38 1.97 -29.09 -3.77
C GLU A 38 0.77 -28.18 -3.60
N VAL A 39 0.68 -27.55 -2.41
CA VAL A 39 -0.40 -26.63 -2.03
C VAL A 39 0.17 -25.24 -1.82
N GLU A 40 -0.30 -24.28 -2.59
CA GLU A 40 -0.02 -22.87 -2.37
C GLU A 40 -0.92 -22.34 -1.25
N THR A 41 -0.29 -21.77 -0.23
CA THR A 41 -0.95 -21.12 0.90
C THR A 41 -0.77 -19.60 0.83
N ASP A 42 -1.34 -18.87 1.77
CA ASP A 42 -1.19 -17.41 1.90
C ASP A 42 0.26 -16.95 2.16
N LYS A 43 1.20 -17.87 2.45
CA LYS A 43 2.58 -17.54 2.83
C LYS A 43 3.65 -18.25 2.01
N ALA A 44 3.40 -19.45 1.57
CA ALA A 44 4.36 -20.28 0.81
C ALA A 44 3.64 -21.44 0.12
N THR A 45 4.31 -22.03 -0.87
CA THR A 45 3.95 -23.35 -1.39
C THR A 45 4.48 -24.39 -0.39
N MET A 46 3.62 -25.29 0.04
CA MET A 46 3.91 -26.36 1.01
C MET A 46 3.54 -27.71 0.39
N GLU A 47 4.27 -28.73 0.80
CA GLU A 47 4.02 -30.10 0.42
C GLU A 47 2.88 -30.67 1.27
N LEU A 48 1.95 -31.36 0.65
CA LEU A 48 0.87 -32.10 1.29
C LEU A 48 1.26 -33.57 1.34
N ASP A 49 1.57 -34.06 2.54
CA ASP A 49 1.94 -35.44 2.77
C ASP A 49 0.73 -36.30 3.12
N SER A 50 0.78 -37.59 2.74
CA SER A 50 -0.23 -38.56 3.13
C SER A 50 -0.09 -38.94 4.61
N TYR A 51 -1.22 -39.05 5.28
CA TYR A 51 -1.29 -39.60 6.65
C TYR A 51 -1.62 -41.08 6.68
N PHE A 52 -1.94 -41.66 5.50
CA PHE A 52 -2.44 -43.03 5.38
C PHE A 52 -1.63 -43.79 4.30
N ASP A 53 -1.52 -45.12 4.49
CA ASP A 53 -0.98 -46.05 3.51
C ASP A 53 -2.13 -46.60 2.65
N GLY A 54 -1.88 -46.79 1.35
CA GLY A 54 -2.86 -47.36 0.44
C GLY A 54 -2.70 -46.89 -0.98
N VAL A 55 -3.71 -47.14 -1.82
CA VAL A 55 -3.75 -46.68 -3.22
C VAL A 55 -4.55 -45.40 -3.33
N LEU A 56 -4.08 -44.41 -4.06
CA LEU A 56 -4.80 -43.18 -4.36
C LEU A 56 -5.98 -43.46 -5.27
N LEU A 57 -7.17 -43.66 -4.71
CA LEU A 57 -8.35 -44.12 -5.45
C LEU A 57 -9.00 -43.03 -6.29
N HIS A 58 -8.98 -41.77 -5.78
CA HIS A 58 -9.61 -40.64 -6.48
C HIS A 58 -9.05 -39.29 -6.04
N ILE A 59 -8.86 -38.40 -7.02
CA ILE A 59 -8.49 -37.01 -6.82
C ILE A 59 -9.73 -36.15 -7.04
N ALA A 60 -10.32 -35.60 -5.95
CA ALA A 60 -11.53 -34.78 -6.01
C ALA A 60 -11.29 -33.41 -6.65
N VAL A 61 -10.12 -32.82 -6.42
CA VAL A 61 -9.72 -31.53 -7.00
C VAL A 61 -8.32 -31.67 -7.59
N LYS A 62 -8.21 -31.56 -8.92
CA LYS A 62 -6.91 -31.69 -9.64
C LYS A 62 -6.06 -30.43 -9.51
N GLU A 63 -6.68 -29.27 -9.64
CA GLU A 63 -6.05 -27.94 -9.51
C GLU A 63 -7.10 -26.94 -9.02
N GLY A 64 -6.69 -25.95 -8.24
CA GLY A 64 -7.55 -24.87 -7.81
C GLY A 64 -7.76 -24.78 -6.29
N PRO A 65 -8.57 -23.79 -5.84
CA PRO A 65 -8.78 -23.52 -4.44
C PRO A 65 -9.69 -24.55 -3.77
N VAL A 66 -9.30 -25.02 -2.59
CA VAL A 66 -10.06 -25.94 -1.73
C VAL A 66 -10.18 -25.32 -0.35
N PRO A 67 -11.39 -25.16 0.21
CA PRO A 67 -11.56 -24.64 1.56
C PRO A 67 -10.97 -25.59 2.60
N ILE A 68 -10.62 -25.07 3.77
CA ILE A 68 -10.14 -25.87 4.91
C ILE A 68 -11.19 -26.96 5.22
N ASN A 69 -10.72 -28.17 5.50
CA ASN A 69 -11.53 -29.38 5.66
C ASN A 69 -12.29 -29.83 4.41
N GLY A 70 -12.12 -29.19 3.25
CA GLY A 70 -12.63 -29.66 1.97
C GLY A 70 -11.95 -30.96 1.56
N VAL A 71 -12.71 -31.86 0.89
CA VAL A 71 -12.20 -33.14 0.41
C VAL A 71 -11.24 -32.90 -0.76
N ILE A 72 -10.03 -33.48 -0.70
CA ILE A 72 -8.99 -33.35 -1.73
C ILE A 72 -8.84 -34.65 -2.51
N ALA A 73 -8.72 -35.77 -1.80
CA ALA A 73 -8.50 -37.08 -2.38
C ALA A 73 -9.02 -38.19 -1.46
N VAL A 74 -9.05 -39.41 -2.00
CA VAL A 74 -9.42 -40.63 -1.25
C VAL A 74 -8.33 -41.67 -1.44
N ILE A 75 -7.85 -42.24 -0.32
CA ILE A 75 -6.89 -43.36 -0.30
C ILE A 75 -7.61 -44.56 0.31
N GLY A 76 -7.34 -45.75 -0.23
CA GLY A 76 -7.91 -47.01 0.25
C GLY A 76 -7.32 -48.24 -0.41
N ASP A 77 -7.95 -49.38 -0.25
CA ASP A 77 -7.52 -50.64 -0.89
C ASP A 77 -7.94 -50.68 -2.37
N GLU A 78 -7.15 -51.32 -3.19
CA GLU A 78 -7.40 -51.43 -4.65
C GLU A 78 -8.79 -52.00 -4.96
N GLY A 79 -9.66 -51.20 -5.60
CA GLY A 79 -11.03 -51.57 -5.96
C GLY A 79 -12.11 -51.26 -4.95
N GLU A 80 -11.81 -50.52 -3.87
CA GLU A 80 -12.76 -50.05 -2.89
C GLU A 80 -13.65 -48.92 -3.45
N ASP A 81 -14.92 -48.85 -3.01
CA ASP A 81 -15.86 -47.82 -3.49
C ASP A 81 -15.64 -46.48 -2.78
N TRP A 82 -14.87 -45.61 -3.45
CA TRP A 82 -14.54 -44.27 -2.96
C TRP A 82 -15.73 -43.29 -2.97
N LYS A 83 -16.81 -43.55 -3.75
CA LYS A 83 -17.93 -42.64 -3.90
C LYS A 83 -18.74 -42.54 -2.59
N ALA A 84 -18.92 -43.67 -1.92
CA ALA A 84 -19.61 -43.70 -0.63
C ALA A 84 -18.84 -42.87 0.44
N ALA A 85 -17.52 -42.97 0.46
CA ALA A 85 -16.66 -42.22 1.37
C ALA A 85 -16.71 -40.70 1.12
N VAL A 86 -16.77 -40.26 -0.14
CA VAL A 86 -16.92 -38.84 -0.50
C VAL A 86 -18.30 -38.30 -0.14
N GLU A 87 -19.38 -39.06 -0.38
CA GLU A 87 -20.75 -38.65 -0.02
C GLU A 87 -20.93 -38.52 1.51
N GLU A 88 -20.37 -39.43 2.28
CA GLU A 88 -20.38 -39.37 3.74
C GLU A 88 -19.55 -38.18 4.24
N ALA A 89 -18.38 -37.93 3.67
CA ALA A 89 -17.50 -36.83 4.01
C ALA A 89 -18.06 -35.44 3.63
N THR A 90 -18.88 -35.34 2.58
CA THR A 90 -19.55 -34.09 2.18
C THR A 90 -20.81 -33.79 2.97
N SER A 91 -21.51 -34.82 3.46
CA SER A 91 -22.71 -34.66 4.32
C SER A 91 -22.38 -34.23 5.74
N ASP A 92 -21.19 -34.53 6.25
CA ASP A 92 -20.71 -34.15 7.59
C ASP A 92 -20.28 -32.69 7.73
N ASN A 93 -20.14 -31.96 6.62
CA ASN A 93 -19.73 -30.55 6.60
C ASN A 93 -20.87 -29.57 6.88
N GLY A 94 -22.03 -30.05 7.29
CA GLY A 94 -23.24 -29.27 7.59
C GLY A 94 -23.60 -29.13 9.09
N SER A 95 -22.83 -29.71 10.01
CA SER A 95 -23.22 -29.73 11.44
C SER A 95 -21.99 -29.79 12.34
N SER A 96 -21.34 -28.70 12.60
CA SER A 96 -20.60 -28.49 13.84
C SER A 96 -20.22 -27.03 14.02
N ASP A 97 -21.18 -26.25 14.43
CA ASP A 97 -20.94 -25.09 15.27
C ASP A 97 -22.09 -25.08 16.30
N ASP A 98 -21.88 -25.62 17.43
CA ASP A 98 -22.41 -25.20 18.73
C ASP A 98 -22.00 -26.18 19.83
N SER A 99 -21.07 -25.83 20.67
CA SER A 99 -21.04 -26.27 22.08
C SER A 99 -20.38 -25.19 22.94
N SER A 100 -21.24 -24.34 23.46
CA SER A 100 -21.45 -24.07 24.88
C SER A 100 -20.19 -23.79 25.70
N ASP A 101 -20.03 -22.54 26.08
CA ASP A 101 -19.66 -22.26 27.46
C ASP A 101 -20.60 -21.18 28.03
N GLU A 102 -21.21 -21.56 29.12
CA GLU A 102 -22.30 -20.91 29.85
C GLU A 102 -21.70 -19.84 30.76
N ALA A 103 -22.13 -18.58 30.60
CA ALA A 103 -21.88 -17.53 31.60
C ALA A 103 -23.19 -16.92 32.07
N PRO A 104 -23.36 -16.67 33.37
CA PRO A 104 -24.66 -16.35 33.96
C PRO A 104 -25.08 -14.91 33.66
N LYS A 105 -26.36 -14.77 33.39
CA LYS A 105 -27.12 -13.53 33.39
C LYS A 105 -27.04 -12.83 34.75
N GLU A 106 -26.81 -11.55 34.75
CA GLU A 106 -27.37 -10.66 35.76
C GLU A 106 -27.97 -9.42 35.08
N GLU A 107 -29.12 -9.06 35.61
CA GLU A 107 -30.23 -8.31 35.04
C GLU A 107 -30.19 -6.83 35.44
N ALA A 108 -30.76 -6.00 34.57
CA ALA A 108 -31.42 -4.72 34.86
C ALA A 108 -30.56 -3.49 35.19
N ALA A 109 -30.69 -2.38 34.57
CA ALA A 109 -31.82 -1.49 34.42
C ALA A 109 -31.41 -0.23 33.66
N ALA A 110 -32.24 0.18 32.72
CA ALA A 110 -32.25 1.57 32.26
C ALA A 110 -32.93 2.46 33.33
N PRO A 111 -32.64 3.76 33.37
CA PRO A 111 -33.68 4.67 32.96
C PRO A 111 -33.25 5.86 32.10
N GLN A 112 -34.23 6.25 31.36
CA GLN A 112 -34.55 7.38 30.51
C GLN A 112 -34.12 8.79 30.98
N GLU A 113 -33.88 9.59 29.93
CA GLU A 113 -34.29 10.99 29.73
C GLU A 113 -33.85 12.09 30.72
N ASP A 114 -33.18 13.12 30.21
CA ASP A 114 -33.87 14.40 30.02
C ASP A 114 -33.08 15.38 29.15
N THR A 115 -33.84 16.10 28.37
CA THR A 115 -33.67 17.26 27.52
C THR A 115 -32.97 18.46 28.15
N SER A 116 -32.22 19.23 27.39
CA SER A 116 -32.52 20.62 26.98
C SER A 116 -31.29 21.41 26.51
N SER A 117 -31.39 21.92 25.28
CA SER A 117 -31.48 23.35 24.91
C SER A 117 -30.23 24.22 24.97
N GLN A 118 -29.90 24.72 23.77
CA GLN A 118 -29.51 26.11 23.44
C GLN A 118 -28.23 26.69 24.07
N GLU A 119 -27.28 27.25 23.34
CA GLU A 119 -27.34 28.49 22.57
C GLU A 119 -25.99 28.74 21.87
N GLU A 120 -26.05 29.20 20.62
CA GLU A 120 -24.97 30.00 20.02
C GLU A 120 -24.75 31.33 20.75
N PRO A 121 -23.56 31.91 20.67
CA PRO A 121 -23.55 33.21 20.01
C PRO A 121 -22.35 33.41 19.05
N ALA A 122 -22.67 34.20 18.02
CA ALA A 122 -21.80 34.82 17.06
C ALA A 122 -20.87 35.86 17.69
N GLY A 123 -19.75 36.12 17.03
CA GLY A 123 -18.92 37.30 17.29
C GLY A 123 -17.65 37.37 16.45
N THR A 124 -17.74 38.03 15.29
CA THR A 124 -16.88 39.10 14.74
C THR A 124 -15.36 39.00 14.99
N GLY A 125 -14.53 38.96 13.97
CA GLY A 125 -14.20 40.02 13.06
C GLY A 125 -12.68 40.07 12.93
N GLY A 126 -12.13 40.17 11.72
CA GLY A 126 -10.69 40.37 11.52
C GLY A 126 -10.34 40.34 10.03
N SER A 127 -10.42 41.50 9.42
CA SER A 127 -10.01 41.81 8.06
C SER A 127 -8.50 41.67 7.86
N SER A 128 -8.08 41.07 6.75
CA SER A 128 -6.93 41.55 5.99
C SER A 128 -7.06 41.15 4.52
N SER A 129 -6.90 42.18 3.70
CA SER A 129 -6.93 42.26 2.27
C SER A 129 -5.83 41.41 1.59
N ASP A 130 -6.18 40.67 0.54
CA ASP A 130 -5.47 40.78 -0.74
C ASP A 130 -6.35 40.29 -1.89
N GLY A 131 -6.21 40.97 -3.03
CA GLY A 131 -7.16 40.95 -4.11
C GLY A 131 -7.18 39.68 -4.94
N ASP A 132 -8.14 38.81 -4.68
CA ASP A 132 -8.61 37.82 -5.63
C ASP A 132 -10.13 38.05 -5.82
N LYS A 133 -10.53 38.47 -7.05
CA LYS A 133 -11.93 38.66 -7.43
C LYS A 133 -12.66 37.33 -7.35
N ARG A 134 -13.12 36.95 -6.16
CA ARG A 134 -14.00 35.78 -6.00
C ARG A 134 -15.31 36.01 -6.77
N ILE A 135 -15.43 35.33 -7.92
CA ILE A 135 -16.62 35.32 -8.74
C ILE A 135 -17.77 34.73 -7.92
N LYS A 136 -18.80 35.55 -7.65
CA LYS A 136 -20.00 35.13 -6.95
C LYS A 136 -20.95 34.48 -7.94
N ALA A 137 -21.02 33.16 -7.99
CA ALA A 137 -21.94 32.42 -8.82
C ALA A 137 -22.82 31.48 -7.96
N SER A 138 -24.07 31.28 -8.37
CA SER A 138 -24.98 30.34 -7.72
C SER A 138 -24.49 28.88 -7.95
N PRO A 139 -24.82 27.91 -7.06
CA PRO A 139 -24.40 26.51 -7.24
C PRO A 139 -24.85 25.93 -8.58
N LEU A 140 -26.07 26.27 -9.00
CA LEU A 140 -26.65 25.82 -10.28
C LEU A 140 -25.97 26.48 -11.50
N ALA A 141 -25.61 27.77 -11.41
CA ALA A 141 -24.88 28.45 -12.48
C ALA A 141 -23.43 27.85 -12.64
N ARG A 142 -22.78 27.46 -11.55
CA ARG A 142 -21.47 26.80 -11.60
C ARG A 142 -21.53 25.41 -12.27
N SER A 143 -22.56 24.61 -11.99
CA SER A 143 -22.74 23.30 -12.65
C SER A 143 -22.97 23.41 -14.13
N MET A 144 -23.85 24.35 -14.54
CA MET A 144 -24.18 24.60 -15.95
C MET A 144 -23.00 25.19 -16.74
N ALA A 145 -22.23 26.11 -16.16
CA ALA A 145 -21.02 26.66 -16.78
C ALA A 145 -19.97 25.58 -17.01
N LYS A 146 -19.81 24.65 -16.06
CA LYS A 146 -18.89 23.50 -16.17
C LYS A 146 -19.34 22.52 -17.26
N GLU A 147 -20.62 22.25 -17.37
CA GLU A 147 -21.21 21.34 -18.35
C GLU A 147 -21.16 21.92 -19.80
N ALA A 148 -21.32 23.24 -19.92
CA ALA A 148 -21.28 23.96 -21.19
C ALA A 148 -19.89 24.52 -21.56
N ASN A 149 -18.85 24.27 -20.73
CA ASN A 149 -17.47 24.76 -20.89
C ASN A 149 -17.39 26.29 -21.07
N VAL A 150 -18.21 27.04 -20.30
CA VAL A 150 -18.25 28.52 -20.30
C VAL A 150 -17.40 29.04 -19.14
N ASP A 151 -16.45 29.94 -19.44
CA ASP A 151 -15.60 30.56 -18.41
C ASP A 151 -16.36 31.67 -17.66
N LEU A 152 -16.57 31.46 -16.37
CA LEU A 152 -17.28 32.37 -15.46
C LEU A 152 -16.63 33.75 -15.31
N THR A 153 -15.35 33.90 -15.72
CA THR A 153 -14.65 35.21 -15.67
C THR A 153 -15.18 36.20 -16.72
N ASN A 154 -15.81 35.68 -17.80
CA ASN A 154 -16.29 36.44 -18.94
C ASN A 154 -17.82 36.62 -18.93
N VAL A 155 -18.49 36.29 -17.83
CA VAL A 155 -19.93 36.38 -17.70
C VAL A 155 -20.30 37.43 -16.64
N ASP A 156 -21.06 38.45 -17.03
CA ASP A 156 -21.55 39.45 -16.09
C ASP A 156 -22.78 38.91 -15.34
N GLY A 157 -22.71 38.93 -14.00
CA GLY A 157 -23.80 38.41 -13.16
C GLY A 157 -24.91 39.41 -12.97
N SER A 158 -26.17 39.06 -13.35
CA SER A 158 -27.36 39.86 -13.21
C SER A 158 -28.08 39.70 -11.86
N GLY A 159 -27.62 38.78 -10.99
CA GLY A 159 -28.21 38.52 -9.68
C GLY A 159 -27.82 39.53 -8.60
N ASP A 160 -28.47 39.42 -7.43
CA ASP A 160 -28.29 40.32 -6.31
C ASP A 160 -26.81 40.41 -5.84
N GLY A 161 -26.27 41.62 -5.83
CA GLY A 161 -24.86 41.88 -5.51
C GLY A 161 -23.86 41.41 -6.57
N GLY A 162 -24.25 41.32 -7.87
CA GLY A 162 -23.39 40.92 -8.98
C GLY A 162 -23.16 39.41 -9.06
N ARG A 163 -24.08 38.60 -8.54
CA ARG A 163 -24.00 37.13 -8.59
C ARG A 163 -24.44 36.59 -9.94
N ILE A 164 -23.64 35.73 -10.52
CA ILE A 164 -23.99 35.01 -11.75
C ILE A 164 -25.08 33.98 -11.43
N VAL A 165 -26.21 34.11 -12.14
CA VAL A 165 -27.36 33.20 -12.02
C VAL A 165 -27.55 32.38 -13.30
N LYS A 166 -28.47 31.39 -13.28
CA LYS A 166 -28.69 30.43 -14.36
C LYS A 166 -28.89 31.12 -15.71
N ARG A 167 -29.67 32.22 -15.74
CA ARG A 167 -30.03 32.96 -16.98
C ARG A 167 -28.79 33.57 -17.65
N ASP A 168 -27.82 34.04 -16.88
CA ASP A 168 -26.59 34.65 -17.42
C ASP A 168 -25.70 33.61 -18.14
N ILE A 169 -25.75 32.36 -17.68
CA ILE A 169 -25.05 31.25 -18.35
C ILE A 169 -25.78 30.82 -19.62
N GLU A 170 -27.11 30.80 -19.60
CA GLU A 170 -27.92 30.49 -20.81
C GLU A 170 -27.68 31.53 -21.91
N GLU A 171 -27.64 32.83 -21.57
CA GLU A 171 -27.33 33.92 -22.50
C GLU A 171 -25.88 33.83 -23.04
N ALA A 172 -24.93 33.44 -22.21
CA ALA A 172 -23.53 33.24 -22.62
C ALA A 172 -23.37 32.06 -23.61
N ILE A 173 -24.13 30.98 -23.41
CA ILE A 173 -24.19 29.82 -24.32
C ILE A 173 -24.79 30.18 -25.66
N GLU A 174 -25.86 31.03 -25.70
CA GLU A 174 -26.47 31.49 -26.93
C GLU A 174 -25.55 32.44 -27.71
N GLN A 175 -24.84 33.32 -27.03
CA GLN A 175 -23.85 34.22 -27.65
C GLN A 175 -22.67 33.44 -28.22
N GLN A 176 -22.22 32.36 -27.59
CA GLN A 176 -21.16 31.49 -28.09
C GLN A 176 -21.57 30.68 -29.33
N LYS A 177 -22.88 30.38 -29.48
CA LYS A 177 -23.45 29.72 -30.68
C LYS A 177 -23.70 30.65 -31.86
N SER A 178 -23.81 31.96 -31.60
CA SER A 178 -24.13 32.97 -32.62
C SER A 178 -22.92 33.80 -33.10
N ALA A 179 -21.71 33.53 -32.65
CA ALA A 179 -20.48 34.21 -33.10
C ALA A 179 -20.10 33.74 -34.52
N PRO A 180 -19.93 34.65 -35.50
CA PRO A 180 -19.48 34.28 -36.84
C PRO A 180 -18.01 33.88 -36.84
N ALA A 181 -17.67 32.92 -37.71
CA ALA A 181 -16.29 32.44 -37.89
C ALA A 181 -15.30 33.56 -38.23
N PRO A 182 -14.04 33.53 -37.78
CA PRO A 182 -13.07 34.59 -38.07
C PRO A 182 -12.74 34.65 -39.56
N GLN A 183 -12.87 35.81 -40.12
CA GLN A 183 -12.42 36.12 -41.48
C GLN A 183 -10.90 36.22 -41.53
N PRO A 184 -10.26 35.79 -42.62
CA PRO A 184 -8.80 35.90 -42.78
C PRO A 184 -8.35 37.37 -42.92
N ALA A 185 -7.26 37.72 -42.25
CA ALA A 185 -6.67 39.05 -42.31
C ALA A 185 -6.11 39.41 -43.73
N PRO A 186 -6.11 40.71 -44.10
CA PRO A 186 -5.68 41.14 -45.42
C PRO A 186 -4.16 41.00 -45.63
N ALA A 187 -3.81 40.62 -46.85
CA ALA A 187 -2.42 40.45 -47.33
C ALA A 187 -1.60 41.76 -47.29
N ALA A 188 -0.37 41.69 -46.81
CA ALA A 188 0.63 42.74 -46.92
C ALA A 188 1.31 42.73 -48.31
N PRO A 189 1.87 43.87 -48.78
CA PRO A 189 2.25 44.07 -50.20
C PRO A 189 3.52 43.32 -50.64
N GLU A 190 3.52 42.93 -51.91
CA GLU A 190 4.59 42.27 -52.66
C GLU A 190 5.92 43.01 -52.59
N ALA A 191 7.02 42.32 -52.37
CA ALA A 191 8.38 42.73 -52.63
C ALA A 191 8.97 41.89 -53.80
N PRO A 192 9.95 42.41 -54.55
CA PRO A 192 10.20 41.98 -55.93
C PRO A 192 10.92 40.62 -56.07
N ALA A 193 10.69 40.03 -57.24
CA ALA A 193 11.18 38.73 -57.68
C ALA A 193 12.70 38.52 -57.54
N ALA A 194 13.05 37.43 -56.88
CA ALA A 194 14.40 36.85 -56.87
C ALA A 194 14.41 35.53 -57.66
N GLN A 195 15.51 35.31 -58.35
CA GLN A 195 15.83 34.29 -59.34
C GLN A 195 15.64 32.83 -58.84
N PRO A 196 15.46 31.86 -59.76
CA PRO A 196 15.16 30.48 -59.39
C PRO A 196 16.37 29.79 -58.79
N ALA A 197 16.22 29.26 -57.57
CA ALA A 197 17.15 28.37 -56.91
C ALA A 197 17.02 26.93 -57.42
N PRO A 198 18.08 26.12 -57.38
CA PRO A 198 18.09 24.76 -57.92
C PRO A 198 17.10 23.82 -57.24
N GLN A 199 16.47 22.98 -58.03
CA GLN A 199 15.55 21.91 -57.59
C GLN A 199 16.23 21.02 -56.57
N GLN A 200 15.80 21.09 -55.32
CA GLN A 200 16.05 20.05 -54.31
C GLN A 200 15.19 18.83 -54.68
N GLN A 201 15.89 17.73 -54.94
CA GLN A 201 15.25 16.41 -55.07
C GLN A 201 14.43 16.13 -53.79
N GLU A 202 13.15 15.87 -53.95
CA GLU A 202 12.27 15.34 -52.90
C GLU A 202 12.90 14.06 -52.35
N ALA A 203 13.31 14.10 -51.09
CA ALA A 203 13.61 12.90 -50.32
C ALA A 203 12.33 12.05 -50.22
N PRO A 204 12.40 10.73 -50.37
CA PRO A 204 11.21 9.88 -50.27
C PRO A 204 10.53 10.08 -48.92
N ALA A 205 9.25 10.42 -48.95
CA ALA A 205 8.45 10.56 -47.76
C ALA A 205 8.59 9.29 -46.91
N ALA A 206 9.11 9.44 -45.69
CA ALA A 206 9.17 8.39 -44.74
C ALA A 206 7.72 7.91 -44.53
N LYS A 207 7.45 6.65 -44.90
CA LYS A 207 6.16 6.01 -44.62
C LYS A 207 5.99 5.98 -43.12
N VAL A 208 5.10 6.81 -42.60
CA VAL A 208 4.60 6.69 -41.24
C VAL A 208 3.96 5.31 -41.15
N PRO A 209 4.38 4.44 -40.22
CA PRO A 209 3.74 3.14 -40.08
C PRO A 209 2.24 3.39 -39.79
N GLU A 210 1.38 2.87 -40.69
CA GLU A 210 -0.06 2.85 -40.43
C GLU A 210 -0.30 1.97 -39.22
N PHE A 211 -0.68 2.60 -38.10
CA PHE A 211 -1.12 1.93 -36.90
C PHE A 211 -2.54 1.44 -37.17
N SER A 212 -2.69 0.25 -37.76
CA SER A 212 -3.98 -0.40 -37.90
C SER A 212 -4.42 -0.96 -36.54
N ILE A 213 -5.30 -0.23 -35.87
CA ILE A 213 -6.03 -0.72 -34.72
C ILE A 213 -7.04 -1.73 -35.27
N SER A 214 -6.73 -3.02 -35.20
CA SER A 214 -7.72 -4.08 -35.39
C SER A 214 -8.67 -4.05 -34.20
N ALA A 215 -9.81 -3.42 -34.37
CA ALA A 215 -10.91 -3.43 -33.40
C ALA A 215 -11.71 -4.75 -33.52
N SER A 216 -11.06 -5.89 -33.34
CA SER A 216 -11.75 -7.18 -33.28
C SER A 216 -11.00 -8.11 -32.32
N GLY A 217 -11.46 -8.15 -31.11
CA GLY A 217 -10.99 -8.98 -30.01
C GLY A 217 -10.89 -8.17 -28.73
N ASP A 218 -11.20 -8.79 -27.63
CA ASP A 218 -11.01 -8.21 -26.31
C ASP A 218 -9.50 -7.89 -26.17
N ASN A 219 -9.18 -6.57 -26.10
CA ASN A 219 -7.79 -6.09 -25.96
C ASN A 219 -7.34 -6.12 -24.49
N TYR A 220 -7.74 -7.14 -23.76
CA TYR A 220 -7.36 -7.39 -22.36
C TYR A 220 -7.13 -8.89 -22.17
N GLU A 221 -6.29 -9.21 -21.22
CA GLU A 221 -6.00 -10.54 -20.75
C GLU A 221 -6.35 -10.60 -19.27
N ASP A 222 -7.22 -11.52 -18.87
CA ASP A 222 -7.58 -11.74 -17.48
C ASP A 222 -6.61 -12.75 -16.87
N GLU A 223 -5.86 -12.31 -15.84
CA GLU A 223 -4.98 -13.16 -15.07
C GLU A 223 -5.63 -13.54 -13.73
N PRO A 224 -5.63 -14.82 -13.33
CA PRO A 224 -6.14 -15.23 -12.02
C PRO A 224 -5.28 -14.65 -10.90
N VAL A 225 -5.94 -14.17 -9.84
CA VAL A 225 -5.26 -13.59 -8.68
C VAL A 225 -4.71 -14.69 -7.78
N SER A 226 -3.39 -14.69 -7.51
CA SER A 226 -2.74 -15.66 -6.61
C SER A 226 -3.26 -15.51 -5.16
N GLN A 227 -3.15 -16.57 -4.36
CA GLN A 227 -3.56 -16.56 -2.95
C GLN A 227 -2.80 -15.51 -2.14
N MET A 228 -1.49 -15.35 -2.39
CA MET A 228 -0.70 -14.29 -1.79
C MET A 228 -1.29 -12.91 -2.10
N ARG A 229 -1.67 -12.65 -3.35
CA ARG A 229 -2.26 -11.37 -3.77
C ARG A 229 -3.62 -11.14 -3.14
N LYS A 230 -4.48 -12.17 -3.01
CA LYS A 230 -5.76 -12.10 -2.31
C LYS A 230 -5.57 -11.72 -0.84
N THR A 231 -4.63 -12.36 -0.14
CA THR A 231 -4.30 -12.08 1.26
C THR A 231 -3.77 -10.65 1.45
N ILE A 232 -2.86 -10.19 0.56
CA ILE A 232 -2.35 -8.82 0.57
C ILE A 232 -3.49 -7.83 0.38
N ALA A 233 -4.38 -8.04 -0.60
CA ALA A 233 -5.52 -7.16 -0.89
C ALA A 233 -6.46 -7.04 0.32
N ARG A 234 -6.80 -8.15 0.96
CA ARG A 234 -7.63 -8.19 2.17
C ARG A 234 -6.97 -7.40 3.31
N ARG A 235 -5.72 -7.71 3.66
CA ARG A 235 -4.99 -7.04 4.76
C ARG A 235 -4.81 -5.53 4.52
N LEU A 236 -4.48 -5.13 3.29
CA LEU A 236 -4.35 -3.71 2.96
C LEU A 236 -5.69 -2.99 3.02
N GLY A 237 -6.78 -3.63 2.54
CA GLY A 237 -8.13 -3.11 2.64
C GLY A 237 -8.56 -2.94 4.09
N GLU A 238 -8.42 -3.96 4.93
CA GLU A 238 -8.73 -3.93 6.36
C GLU A 238 -7.96 -2.79 7.06
N SER A 239 -6.65 -2.70 6.84
CA SER A 239 -5.83 -1.63 7.44
C SER A 239 -6.29 -0.24 6.99
N LYS A 240 -6.44 -0.04 5.69
CA LYS A 240 -6.74 1.28 5.12
C LYS A 240 -8.10 1.81 5.51
N PHE A 241 -9.12 0.94 5.62
CA PHE A 241 -10.49 1.33 5.90
C PHE A 241 -10.83 1.29 7.40
N SER A 242 -10.13 0.50 8.23
CA SER A 242 -10.39 0.42 9.67
C SER A 242 -9.58 1.43 10.50
N ALA A 243 -8.35 1.74 10.09
CA ALA A 243 -7.49 2.68 10.80
C ALA A 243 -7.63 4.09 10.21
N PRO A 244 -8.02 5.13 10.98
CA PRO A 244 -8.00 6.51 10.51
C PRO A 244 -6.57 6.99 10.30
N HIS A 245 -6.06 6.84 9.07
CA HIS A 245 -4.71 7.25 8.71
C HIS A 245 -4.57 8.76 8.63
N PHE A 246 -3.58 9.31 9.29
CA PHE A 246 -3.07 10.65 9.02
C PHE A 246 -1.57 10.62 8.75
N TYR A 247 -1.04 11.65 8.13
CA TYR A 247 0.30 11.67 7.57
C TYR A 247 1.07 12.89 8.02
N LEU A 248 2.30 12.70 8.48
CA LEU A 248 3.22 13.75 8.84
C LEU A 248 4.48 13.62 7.99
N THR A 249 4.90 14.70 7.34
CA THR A 249 6.11 14.72 6.50
C THR A 249 7.11 15.72 7.05
N VAL A 250 8.37 15.30 7.14
CA VAL A 250 9.50 16.18 7.46
C VAL A 250 10.59 16.04 6.42
N GLU A 251 11.35 17.11 6.23
CA GLU A 251 12.51 17.13 5.38
C GLU A 251 13.78 17.17 6.26
N ILE A 252 14.75 16.31 5.92
CA ILE A 252 15.95 16.04 6.72
C ILE A 252 17.18 16.37 5.88
N ASN A 253 18.12 17.12 6.45
CA ASN A 253 19.41 17.36 5.81
C ASN A 253 20.36 16.20 6.05
N MET A 254 20.73 15.50 4.98
CA MET A 254 21.54 14.28 5.03
C MET A 254 23.06 14.54 4.86
N ASP A 255 23.52 15.80 4.75
CA ASP A 255 24.93 16.12 4.50
C ASP A 255 25.87 15.50 5.53
N ASN A 256 25.52 15.57 6.82
CA ASN A 256 26.31 14.97 7.90
C ASN A 256 26.22 13.45 7.89
N ALA A 257 25.03 12.89 7.64
CA ALA A 257 24.83 11.45 7.52
C ALA A 257 25.67 10.86 6.39
N ILE A 258 25.78 11.57 5.24
CA ILE A 258 26.63 11.17 4.12
C ILE A 258 28.11 11.13 4.55
N LYS A 259 28.61 12.16 5.25
CA LYS A 259 29.98 12.23 5.74
C LYS A 259 30.28 11.15 6.75
N VAL A 260 29.39 10.96 7.75
CA VAL A 260 29.53 9.95 8.81
C VAL A 260 29.51 8.54 8.21
N ARG A 261 28.56 8.26 7.30
CA ARG A 261 28.49 6.96 6.60
C ARG A 261 29.77 6.65 5.82
N LYS A 262 30.37 7.63 5.14
CA LYS A 262 31.64 7.46 4.42
C LYS A 262 32.74 7.00 5.40
N ARG A 263 32.88 7.69 6.52
CA ARG A 263 33.87 7.34 7.56
C ARG A 263 33.58 5.99 8.21
N LEU A 264 32.30 5.67 8.50
CA LEU A 264 31.93 4.37 9.03
C LEU A 264 32.33 3.24 8.07
N ASN A 265 32.16 3.42 6.77
CA ASN A 265 32.52 2.43 5.76
C ASN A 265 34.02 2.23 5.55
N GLU A 266 34.88 3.10 6.12
CA GLU A 266 36.33 2.91 6.16
C GLU A 266 36.76 1.90 7.26
N VAL A 267 35.95 1.76 8.33
CA VAL A 267 36.29 0.92 9.50
C VAL A 267 35.30 -0.23 9.73
N ALA A 268 34.11 -0.18 9.18
CA ALA A 268 33.08 -1.18 9.41
C ALA A 268 33.39 -2.49 8.66
N PRO A 269 33.10 -3.67 9.26
CA PRO A 269 33.29 -4.97 8.60
C PRO A 269 32.33 -5.21 7.45
N THR A 270 31.24 -4.43 7.36
CA THR A 270 30.22 -4.52 6.31
C THR A 270 29.95 -3.13 5.72
N LYS A 271 29.49 -3.08 4.47
CA LYS A 271 29.16 -1.82 3.81
C LYS A 271 27.82 -1.27 4.30
N ILE A 272 27.84 -0.30 5.22
CA ILE A 272 26.68 0.36 5.82
C ILE A 272 25.94 1.17 4.75
N SER A 273 24.64 0.98 4.64
CA SER A 273 23.74 1.72 3.75
C SER A 273 23.05 2.89 4.47
N PHE A 274 22.40 3.78 3.72
CA PHE A 274 21.55 4.82 4.32
C PHE A 274 20.33 4.21 5.01
N ASN A 275 19.82 3.10 4.48
CA ASN A 275 18.70 2.38 5.10
C ASN A 275 19.06 1.88 6.51
N ASP A 276 20.28 1.41 6.72
CA ASP A 276 20.74 0.95 8.05
C ASP A 276 20.81 2.12 9.05
N LEU A 277 21.22 3.31 8.59
CA LEU A 277 21.22 4.53 9.41
C LEU A 277 19.78 4.93 9.78
N VAL A 278 18.85 4.90 8.82
CA VAL A 278 17.43 5.19 9.07
C VAL A 278 16.83 4.18 10.05
N LEU A 279 17.06 2.88 9.83
CA LEU A 279 16.63 1.82 10.75
C LEU A 279 17.11 2.06 12.18
N LYS A 280 18.40 2.35 12.34
CA LYS A 280 18.98 2.60 13.66
C LYS A 280 18.45 3.90 14.28
N ALA A 281 18.30 4.96 13.50
CA ALA A 281 17.71 6.21 13.97
C ALA A 281 16.27 6.00 14.46
N CYS A 282 15.45 5.26 13.69
CA CYS A 282 14.10 4.90 14.10
C CYS A 282 14.09 4.04 15.37
N ALA A 283 15.00 3.07 15.47
CA ALA A 283 15.09 2.21 16.65
C ALA A 283 15.39 3.00 17.93
N VAL A 284 16.33 3.96 17.87
CA VAL A 284 16.63 4.88 18.98
C VAL A 284 15.44 5.79 19.28
N ALA A 285 14.84 6.37 18.24
CA ALA A 285 13.69 7.27 18.39
C ALA A 285 12.46 6.56 19.00
N LEU A 286 12.21 5.28 18.65
CA LEU A 286 11.13 4.48 19.24
C LEU A 286 11.33 4.23 20.75
N ARG A 287 12.56 4.09 21.20
CA ARG A 287 12.88 4.00 22.65
C ARG A 287 12.56 5.31 23.39
N GLN A 288 12.84 6.45 22.75
CA GLN A 288 12.56 7.77 23.32
C GLN A 288 11.08 8.14 23.22
N ASN A 289 10.34 7.57 22.26
CA ASN A 289 8.93 7.86 22.01
C ASN A 289 8.07 6.56 22.06
N PRO A 290 7.87 5.95 23.23
CA PRO A 290 7.22 4.64 23.36
C PRO A 290 5.74 4.63 22.95
N ALA A 291 5.10 5.79 22.84
CA ALA A 291 3.73 5.91 22.34
C ALA A 291 3.61 5.52 20.85
N ILE A 292 4.66 5.75 20.05
CA ILE A 292 4.72 5.34 18.64
C ILE A 292 4.89 3.82 18.50
N ASN A 293 5.64 3.20 19.43
CA ASN A 293 5.89 1.76 19.46
C ASN A 293 4.71 1.00 20.08
N SER A 294 3.54 1.17 19.52
CA SER A 294 2.27 0.66 20.05
C SER A 294 1.45 -0.07 18.99
N SER A 295 0.47 -0.85 19.43
CA SER A 295 -0.43 -1.61 18.55
C SER A 295 -1.88 -1.45 18.99
N TRP A 296 -2.79 -1.27 18.02
CA TRP A 296 -4.23 -1.26 18.24
C TRP A 296 -4.77 -2.70 18.26
N LEU A 297 -5.42 -3.12 19.34
CA LEU A 297 -5.99 -4.47 19.52
C LEU A 297 -7.50 -4.45 19.72
N GLY A 298 -8.19 -3.42 19.23
CA GLY A 298 -9.64 -3.27 19.35
C GLY A 298 -10.05 -2.65 20.69
N ASP A 299 -10.01 -3.42 21.74
CA ASP A 299 -10.39 -3.06 23.12
C ASP A 299 -9.26 -2.42 23.94
N LYS A 300 -8.02 -2.52 23.46
CA LYS A 300 -6.83 -2.02 24.17
C LYS A 300 -5.73 -1.55 23.24
N ILE A 301 -4.90 -0.66 23.73
CA ILE A 301 -3.64 -0.26 23.12
C ILE A 301 -2.51 -1.00 23.81
N ARG A 302 -1.77 -1.81 23.05
CA ARG A 302 -0.55 -2.46 23.54
C ARG A 302 0.64 -1.54 23.31
N LYS A 303 1.34 -1.15 24.37
CA LYS A 303 2.64 -0.48 24.29
C LYS A 303 3.73 -1.54 24.26
N ASN A 304 4.46 -1.62 23.13
CA ASN A 304 5.50 -2.62 22.96
C ASN A 304 6.77 -2.17 23.68
N LYS A 305 7.44 -3.10 24.35
CA LYS A 305 8.70 -2.84 25.07
C LYS A 305 9.90 -3.12 24.17
N ASP A 306 9.78 -4.09 23.28
CA ASP A 306 10.79 -4.45 22.30
C ASP A 306 10.64 -3.57 21.06
N VAL A 307 11.75 -3.30 20.39
CA VAL A 307 11.79 -2.54 19.14
C VAL A 307 12.11 -3.50 18.01
N ASN A 308 11.06 -3.99 17.37
CA ASN A 308 11.12 -4.91 16.23
C ASN A 308 10.69 -4.18 14.97
N ILE A 309 11.61 -3.95 14.05
CA ILE A 309 11.33 -3.14 12.85
C ILE A 309 11.14 -4.04 11.65
N GLY A 310 9.93 -4.01 11.09
CA GLY A 310 9.63 -4.59 9.78
C GLY A 310 10.23 -3.75 8.66
N VAL A 311 10.90 -4.40 7.72
CA VAL A 311 11.52 -3.75 6.55
C VAL A 311 10.83 -4.23 5.30
N ALA A 312 10.12 -3.34 4.61
CA ALA A 312 9.42 -3.68 3.38
C ALA A 312 10.41 -4.03 2.25
N VAL A 313 10.28 -5.22 1.69
CA VAL A 313 11.09 -5.73 0.57
C VAL A 313 10.17 -6.07 -0.60
N ALA A 314 10.42 -5.45 -1.75
CA ALA A 314 9.69 -5.75 -2.98
C ALA A 314 10.13 -7.11 -3.53
N VAL A 315 9.14 -7.93 -3.89
CA VAL A 315 9.27 -9.22 -4.59
C VAL A 315 8.35 -9.24 -5.81
N ASP A 316 8.53 -10.17 -6.73
CA ASP A 316 7.80 -10.20 -8.01
C ASP A 316 6.26 -10.23 -7.80
N GLU A 317 5.78 -10.94 -6.79
CA GLU A 317 4.34 -11.07 -6.50
C GLU A 317 3.77 -10.01 -5.56
N GLY A 318 4.60 -9.13 -5.01
CA GLY A 318 4.14 -8.08 -4.10
C GLY A 318 5.19 -7.55 -3.13
N LEU A 319 4.87 -7.53 -1.84
CA LEU A 319 5.72 -6.97 -0.78
C LEU A 319 5.77 -7.93 0.41
N LEU A 320 6.97 -8.28 0.84
CA LEU A 320 7.20 -9.01 2.09
C LEU A 320 7.85 -8.08 3.11
N VAL A 321 7.57 -8.32 4.40
CA VAL A 321 8.03 -7.47 5.50
C VAL A 321 8.78 -8.31 6.54
N PRO A 322 10.04 -8.71 6.26
CA PRO A 322 10.88 -9.35 7.26
C PRO A 322 11.16 -8.42 8.45
N VAL A 323 11.35 -9.00 9.63
CA VAL A 323 11.43 -8.30 10.91
C VAL A 323 12.82 -8.34 11.50
N ILE A 324 13.41 -7.17 11.72
CA ILE A 324 14.67 -6.99 12.47
C ILE A 324 14.31 -6.88 13.96
N ARG A 325 14.49 -7.96 14.70
CA ARG A 325 14.16 -7.99 16.14
C ARG A 325 15.20 -7.24 16.96
N PHE A 326 14.76 -6.56 18.03
CA PHE A 326 15.63 -5.83 18.95
C PHE A 326 16.59 -4.87 18.24
N ALA A 327 16.09 -4.12 17.26
CA ALA A 327 16.89 -3.23 16.41
C ALA A 327 17.63 -2.14 17.21
N ASP A 328 17.09 -1.72 18.35
CA ASP A 328 17.69 -0.77 19.29
C ASP A 328 18.97 -1.31 19.93
N MET A 329 19.04 -2.62 20.17
CA MET A 329 20.21 -3.28 20.79
C MET A 329 21.31 -3.64 19.78
N LYS A 330 21.02 -3.65 18.49
CA LYS A 330 21.94 -4.06 17.43
C LYS A 330 22.82 -2.92 16.94
N SER A 331 24.07 -3.22 16.61
CA SER A 331 24.96 -2.31 15.91
C SER A 331 24.54 -2.16 14.44
N LEU A 332 25.01 -1.09 13.78
CA LEU A 332 24.76 -0.86 12.35
C LEU A 332 25.23 -2.03 11.47
N SER A 333 26.37 -2.65 11.81
CA SER A 333 26.88 -3.81 11.06
C SER A 333 26.00 -5.05 11.22
N GLN A 334 25.46 -5.29 12.42
CA GLN A 334 24.51 -6.39 12.66
C GLN A 334 23.21 -6.16 11.91
N ILE A 335 22.63 -4.95 11.98
CA ILE A 335 21.44 -4.57 11.22
C ILE A 335 21.67 -4.79 9.72
N ASN A 336 22.78 -4.28 9.16
CA ASN A 336 23.10 -4.43 7.75
C ASN A 336 23.16 -5.90 7.31
N THR A 337 23.83 -6.75 8.08
CA THR A 337 23.97 -8.17 7.77
C THR A 337 22.62 -8.88 7.81
N GLU A 338 21.81 -8.60 8.81
CA GLU A 338 20.49 -9.21 8.98
C GLU A 338 19.51 -8.75 7.89
N VAL A 339 19.46 -7.45 7.59
CA VAL A 339 18.64 -6.90 6.49
C VAL A 339 19.00 -7.55 5.17
N LYS A 340 20.30 -7.70 4.85
CA LYS A 340 20.73 -8.35 3.60
C LYS A 340 20.34 -9.82 3.56
N THR A 341 20.50 -10.52 4.67
CA THR A 341 20.17 -11.95 4.77
C THR A 341 18.65 -12.15 4.56
N LEU A 342 17.84 -11.40 5.30
CA LEU A 342 16.39 -11.50 5.21
C LEU A 342 15.84 -11.02 3.86
N ALA A 343 16.41 -9.95 3.29
CA ALA A 343 16.04 -9.50 1.94
C ALA A 343 16.41 -10.53 0.86
N GLY A 344 17.55 -11.24 1.03
CA GLY A 344 17.92 -12.34 0.15
C GLY A 344 16.95 -13.53 0.27
N LYS A 345 16.54 -13.90 1.49
CA LYS A 345 15.53 -14.92 1.73
C LYS A 345 14.16 -14.52 1.15
N ALA A 346 13.76 -13.24 1.30
CA ALA A 346 12.51 -12.71 0.73
C ALA A 346 12.45 -12.90 -0.78
N LYS A 347 13.50 -12.47 -1.50
CA LYS A 347 13.59 -12.60 -2.96
C LYS A 347 13.59 -14.07 -3.45
N ASN A 348 14.11 -14.98 -2.62
CA ASN A 348 14.18 -16.41 -2.94
C ASN A 348 12.98 -17.20 -2.37
N ARG A 349 11.95 -16.53 -1.84
CA ARG A 349 10.76 -17.14 -1.20
C ARG A 349 11.11 -18.13 -0.06
N LYS A 350 12.19 -17.84 0.70
CA LYS A 350 12.69 -18.69 1.79
C LYS A 350 12.55 -18.06 3.17
N LEU A 351 11.69 -17.04 3.31
CA LEU A 351 11.35 -16.46 4.62
C LEU A 351 10.43 -17.41 5.38
N SER A 352 10.78 -17.69 6.63
CA SER A 352 9.86 -18.38 7.54
C SER A 352 8.76 -17.42 8.02
N THR A 353 7.65 -17.98 8.46
CA THR A 353 6.55 -17.22 9.07
C THR A 353 7.00 -16.41 10.29
N GLU A 354 7.90 -16.98 11.10
CA GLU A 354 8.45 -16.31 12.27
C GLU A 354 9.30 -15.08 11.91
N GLU A 355 9.98 -15.11 10.76
CA GLU A 355 10.79 -13.97 10.28
C GLU A 355 9.94 -12.81 9.77
N MET A 356 8.63 -13.03 9.54
CA MET A 356 7.66 -12.04 9.05
C MET A 356 6.66 -11.56 10.10
N GLN A 357 6.75 -12.05 11.33
CA GLN A 357 5.81 -11.72 12.42
C GLN A 357 6.51 -11.05 13.59
N GLY A 358 5.73 -10.32 14.40
CA GLY A 358 6.19 -9.70 15.63
C GLY A 358 6.87 -8.35 15.44
N ASN A 359 6.68 -7.70 14.31
CA ASN A 359 7.04 -6.29 14.12
C ASN A 359 6.20 -5.39 15.04
N THR A 360 6.78 -4.26 15.42
CA THR A 360 6.15 -3.23 16.25
C THR A 360 6.15 -1.87 15.57
N PHE A 361 6.88 -1.76 14.48
CA PHE A 361 6.99 -0.60 13.61
C PHE A 361 7.48 -1.06 12.23
N THR A 362 7.02 -0.42 11.17
CA THR A 362 7.43 -0.79 9.81
C THR A 362 8.12 0.38 9.09
N ILE A 363 9.12 0.07 8.26
CA ILE A 363 9.80 1.03 7.38
C ILE A 363 9.69 0.56 5.93
N SER A 364 9.23 1.46 5.06
CA SER A 364 9.20 1.27 3.61
C SER A 364 10.11 2.30 2.94
N ASN A 365 11.06 1.87 2.12
CA ASN A 365 12.03 2.74 1.47
C ASN A 365 11.96 2.63 -0.05
N LEU A 366 11.52 3.71 -0.70
CA LEU A 366 11.47 3.82 -2.17
C LEU A 366 12.47 4.83 -2.73
N GLY A 367 13.43 5.28 -1.91
CA GLY A 367 14.43 6.25 -2.32
C GLY A 367 15.32 5.76 -3.45
N MET A 368 15.60 4.47 -3.54
CA MET A 368 16.36 3.86 -4.65
C MET A 368 15.64 3.89 -6.00
N PHE A 369 14.31 4.10 -6.00
CA PHE A 369 13.49 4.23 -7.20
C PHE A 369 13.30 5.68 -7.64
N GLY A 370 13.97 6.63 -6.99
CA GLY A 370 13.87 8.05 -7.30
C GLY A 370 12.59 8.73 -6.79
N ILE A 371 11.83 8.07 -5.92
CA ILE A 371 10.63 8.64 -5.32
C ILE A 371 11.02 9.63 -4.22
N GLU A 372 10.58 10.88 -4.36
CA GLU A 372 10.88 11.95 -3.40
C GLU A 372 10.10 11.79 -2.09
N ALA A 373 8.81 11.53 -2.17
CA ALA A 373 7.92 11.31 -1.02
C ALA A 373 6.74 10.44 -1.41
N PHE A 374 6.24 9.64 -0.48
CA PHE A 374 5.02 8.85 -0.63
C PHE A 374 4.39 8.59 0.73
N THR A 375 3.13 8.15 0.75
CA THR A 375 2.43 7.67 1.94
C THR A 375 2.32 6.17 1.88
N ALA A 376 2.63 5.50 2.99
CA ALA A 376 2.51 4.06 3.12
C ALA A 376 1.22 3.69 3.88
N ILE A 377 0.67 2.50 3.60
CA ILE A 377 -0.43 1.91 4.36
C ILE A 377 0.16 1.21 5.57
N ILE A 378 -0.42 1.42 6.75
CA ILE A 378 0.03 0.79 8.00
C ILE A 378 -0.10 -0.73 7.89
N ASN A 379 0.92 -1.45 8.36
CA ASN A 379 0.95 -2.91 8.43
C ASN A 379 0.48 -3.37 9.82
N PRO A 380 -0.78 -3.80 9.99
CA PRO A 380 -1.25 -4.24 11.29
C PRO A 380 -0.45 -5.43 11.85
N PRO A 381 -0.22 -5.50 13.16
CA PRO A 381 -0.81 -4.69 14.24
C PRO A 381 -0.06 -3.38 14.58
N ASP A 382 0.91 -2.93 13.77
CA ASP A 382 1.62 -1.69 13.99
C ASP A 382 0.66 -0.50 13.97
N SER A 383 0.97 0.56 14.76
CA SER A 383 0.22 1.83 14.71
C SER A 383 0.82 2.81 13.70
N CYS A 384 2.06 2.59 13.29
CA CYS A 384 2.78 3.52 12.43
C CYS A 384 3.67 2.82 11.41
N ILE A 385 3.87 3.48 10.27
CA ILE A 385 4.85 3.10 9.24
C ILE A 385 5.58 4.33 8.74
N LEU A 386 6.90 4.24 8.58
CA LEU A 386 7.73 5.30 8.01
C LEU A 386 8.02 5.03 6.54
N ALA A 387 7.59 5.94 5.68
CA ALA A 387 7.91 5.99 4.26
C ALA A 387 9.18 6.85 4.06
N VAL A 388 10.20 6.29 3.43
CA VAL A 388 11.51 6.95 3.22
C VAL A 388 11.70 7.23 1.74
N GLY A 389 11.86 8.51 1.42
CA GLY A 389 12.15 8.99 0.07
C GLY A 389 13.63 8.98 -0.29
N GLY A 390 13.92 9.42 -1.51
CA GLY A 390 15.28 9.59 -2.03
C GLY A 390 16.03 10.76 -1.40
N ILE A 391 17.34 10.67 -1.39
CA ILE A 391 18.22 11.80 -1.06
C ILE A 391 18.44 12.59 -2.34
N ILE A 392 17.97 13.83 -2.37
CA ILE A 392 17.98 14.70 -3.56
C ILE A 392 18.76 15.97 -3.24
N GLU A 393 19.63 16.38 -4.14
CA GLU A 393 20.33 17.67 -4.06
C GLU A 393 19.35 18.81 -4.36
N LYS A 394 19.26 19.76 -3.43
CA LYS A 394 18.37 20.93 -3.53
C LYS A 394 19.07 22.20 -3.08
N PRO A 395 18.65 23.38 -3.59
CA PRO A 395 19.01 24.64 -2.98
C PRO A 395 18.37 24.74 -1.59
N ILE A 396 19.20 24.99 -0.59
CA ILE A 396 18.78 25.22 0.80
C ILE A 396 19.29 26.57 1.29
N VAL A 397 18.66 27.12 2.31
CA VAL A 397 19.19 28.26 3.04
C VAL A 397 19.98 27.77 4.25
N LYS A 398 21.28 28.03 4.27
CA LYS A 398 22.15 27.69 5.39
C LYS A 398 22.87 28.98 5.86
N ASP A 399 22.76 29.27 7.14
CA ASP A 399 23.37 30.47 7.75
C ASP A 399 22.99 31.79 7.04
N GLY A 400 21.80 31.84 6.40
CA GLY A 400 21.30 32.99 5.67
C GLY A 400 21.74 33.05 4.20
N GLU A 401 22.53 32.12 3.72
CA GLU A 401 23.03 32.02 2.35
C GLU A 401 22.43 30.83 1.59
N LEU A 402 22.33 30.95 0.26
CA LEU A 402 21.94 29.84 -0.59
C LEU A 402 23.09 28.83 -0.70
N ALA A 403 22.82 27.61 -0.38
CA ALA A 403 23.76 26.49 -0.46
C ALA A 403 23.09 25.28 -1.16
N VAL A 404 23.90 24.34 -1.64
CA VAL A 404 23.41 23.04 -2.08
C VAL A 404 23.40 22.12 -0.88
N GLY A 405 22.28 21.44 -0.64
CA GLY A 405 22.12 20.46 0.43
C GLY A 405 21.49 19.17 -0.07
N ASN A 406 21.85 18.07 0.56
CA ASN A 406 21.27 16.76 0.29
C ASN A 406 20.06 16.56 1.21
N MET A 407 18.86 16.62 0.65
CA MET A 407 17.62 16.59 1.40
C MET A 407 16.90 15.25 1.20
N MET A 408 16.35 14.69 2.27
CA MET A 408 15.55 13.48 2.25
C MET A 408 14.19 13.76 2.91
N LYS A 409 13.10 13.43 2.23
CA LYS A 409 11.76 13.47 2.83
C LYS A 409 11.42 12.12 3.43
N VAL A 410 10.88 12.17 4.64
CA VAL A 410 10.27 11.00 5.29
C VAL A 410 8.84 11.35 5.68
N THR A 411 7.93 10.38 5.48
CA THR A 411 6.51 10.53 5.81
C THR A 411 6.11 9.43 6.79
N LEU A 412 5.61 9.81 7.94
CA LEU A 412 5.04 8.91 8.94
C LEU A 412 3.54 8.80 8.71
N SER A 413 3.05 7.59 8.44
CA SER A 413 1.62 7.26 8.47
C SER A 413 1.28 6.75 9.86
N CYS A 414 0.27 7.30 10.50
CA CYS A 414 -0.15 6.95 11.86
C CYS A 414 -1.63 6.58 11.91
N ASP A 415 -1.96 5.63 12.77
CA ASP A 415 -3.33 5.35 13.20
C ASP A 415 -3.75 6.36 14.28
N HIS A 416 -4.71 7.25 13.94
CA HIS A 416 -5.13 8.32 14.85
C HIS A 416 -5.86 7.82 16.11
N ARG A 417 -6.24 6.55 16.16
CA ARG A 417 -6.79 5.92 17.37
C ARG A 417 -5.73 5.70 18.45
N VAL A 418 -4.45 5.61 18.06
CA VAL A 418 -3.30 5.30 18.93
C VAL A 418 -2.37 6.49 19.09
N VAL A 419 -2.10 7.20 18.01
CA VAL A 419 -1.10 8.26 17.91
C VAL A 419 -1.78 9.55 17.46
N ASP A 420 -1.53 10.65 18.18
CA ASP A 420 -1.94 11.98 17.80
C ASP A 420 -0.86 12.74 17.01
N GLY A 421 -1.23 13.91 16.47
CA GLY A 421 -0.33 14.73 15.66
C GLY A 421 0.91 15.21 16.40
N ALA A 422 0.79 15.57 17.68
CA ALA A 422 1.90 16.06 18.50
C ALA A 422 2.91 14.94 18.80
N THR A 423 2.41 13.76 19.15
CA THR A 423 3.22 12.56 19.41
C THR A 423 3.98 12.12 18.16
N GLY A 424 3.30 12.07 17.00
CA GLY A 424 3.93 11.74 15.72
C GLY A 424 4.98 12.77 15.30
N ALA A 425 4.71 14.07 15.47
CA ALA A 425 5.66 15.13 15.15
C ALA A 425 6.91 15.09 16.06
N THR A 426 6.73 14.81 17.35
CA THR A 426 7.86 14.66 18.30
C THR A 426 8.77 13.51 17.89
N PHE A 427 8.20 12.36 17.51
CA PHE A 427 8.97 11.23 16.99
C PHE A 427 9.73 11.58 15.72
N LEU A 428 9.08 12.21 14.74
CA LEU A 428 9.73 12.62 13.49
C LEU A 428 10.86 13.62 13.73
N ASN A 429 10.69 14.56 14.64
CA ASN A 429 11.75 15.51 15.02
C ASN A 429 12.93 14.74 15.66
N THR A 430 12.67 13.74 16.51
CA THR A 430 13.73 12.91 17.08
C THR A 430 14.48 12.15 15.98
N VAL A 431 13.77 11.54 15.00
CA VAL A 431 14.41 10.86 13.86
C VAL A 431 15.23 11.84 13.02
N LYS A 432 14.69 13.04 12.76
CA LYS A 432 15.37 14.11 12.03
C LYS A 432 16.66 14.51 12.74
N ASP A 433 16.60 14.82 14.03
CA ASP A 433 17.76 15.22 14.82
C ASP A 433 18.87 14.17 14.81
N ILE A 434 18.50 12.88 14.89
CA ILE A 434 19.46 11.75 14.85
C ILE A 434 20.07 11.61 13.46
N LEU A 435 19.32 11.79 12.38
CA LEU A 435 19.84 11.67 11.02
C LEU A 435 20.67 12.89 10.60
N GLU A 436 20.32 14.09 11.06
CA GLU A 436 21.10 15.32 10.85
C GLU A 436 22.41 15.31 11.68
N ASP A 437 22.40 14.65 12.85
CA ASP A 437 23.59 14.43 13.69
C ASP A 437 23.68 12.96 14.14
N PRO A 438 24.25 12.05 13.31
CA PRO A 438 24.30 10.61 13.60
C PRO A 438 25.08 10.20 14.85
N ILE A 439 25.84 11.10 15.46
CA ILE A 439 26.52 10.81 16.74
C ILE A 439 25.50 10.54 17.85
N ARG A 440 24.30 11.13 17.77
CA ARG A 440 23.19 10.88 18.70
C ARG A 440 22.73 9.43 18.77
N ILE A 441 23.09 8.59 17.80
CA ILE A 441 22.83 7.14 17.83
C ILE A 441 23.56 6.47 19.01
N LEU A 442 24.64 7.07 19.49
CA LEU A 442 25.50 6.52 20.54
C LEU A 442 25.10 6.97 21.96
N VAL A 443 24.20 7.94 22.07
CA VAL A 443 23.74 8.57 23.33
C VAL A 443 22.25 8.24 23.54
#